data_0390c33beac07f93e76d308f77d327a5
#
_entry.id   0390c33beac07f93e76d308f77d327a5
#
_cell.length_a   1.000
_cell.length_b   1.000
_cell.length_c   1.000
_cell.angle_alpha   90.00
_cell.angle_beta   90.00
_cell.angle_gamma   90.00
#
_symmetry.space_group_name_H-M   'P 1'
#
loop_
_entity.id
_entity.type
_entity.pdbx_description
1 polymer ?
#
loop_
_entity_poly.entity_id
_entity_poly.type
_entity_poly.pdbx_seq_one_letter_code
_entity_poly.pdbx_strand_id
1 'polypeptide(L)'
;MKAEIKSQRVRNIIDELKDQYLEEDRCVRPWIIGFSGGKDSTVLLTLTWPALIELKDEGIKLTRNVYVVCNDTMVENPVIEEYVVKVLDKIKRAAKEQQLPISVATTTPELEDSFWCCVIGKGYPVPNNSFRFCTEKMKIKPTSKFITDQVAADGEAIVLVGTRLSESQQRERSIKRHEIKGHRLSKHPLNPNTFTYAPIKELMLEEVWWIINTIPSPWGFDNQILFQIYLDASADDYECPTVVTDDSHRSCGQSRFGCWICTVVKEDKSMTSLIKNGVAWMKPLLDFRDSLVNNRNVSEYRCETRRNGQRAVDETGHNMGNYTMEYRIQLLRELLTVQKDTQDHRASIDLITNQELIAIQVIWYRDGNFTTTVNDIYNEVYGYNLPNASIGLGERLLLEKACQENPAHYKLIQELLALQKSKVLLMRKYGLSTDMEARLTSFIKENENDHK
;
A
#
# COMPACT_ATOMS: atom_id res chain seq x y z
N MET A 1 -17.27 0.52 39.94
CA MET A 1 -16.60 -0.80 39.80
C MET A 1 -16.11 -1.09 38.39
N LYS A 2 -16.96 -1.25 37.31
CA LYS A 2 -16.44 -1.56 35.96
C LYS A 2 -15.58 -0.43 35.35
N ALA A 3 -15.95 0.85 35.52
CA ALA A 3 -15.19 1.99 35.04
C ALA A 3 -13.86 2.17 35.80
N GLU A 4 -13.87 1.98 37.10
CA GLU A 4 -12.65 2.05 37.93
C GLU A 4 -11.63 0.96 37.56
N ILE A 5 -12.10 -0.27 37.28
CA ILE A 5 -11.22 -1.36 36.84
C ILE A 5 -10.57 -1.03 35.47
N LYS A 6 -11.37 -0.47 34.53
CA LYS A 6 -10.84 -0.03 33.22
C LYS A 6 -9.83 1.10 33.38
N SER A 7 -10.10 2.09 34.25
CA SER A 7 -9.19 3.17 34.56
C SER A 7 -7.88 2.68 35.15
N GLN A 8 -7.93 1.73 36.09
CA GLN A 8 -6.73 1.13 36.70
C GLN A 8 -5.89 0.35 35.65
N ARG A 9 -6.55 -0.35 34.75
CA ARG A 9 -5.86 -1.09 33.69
C ARG A 9 -5.13 -0.15 32.72
N VAL A 10 -5.78 0.94 32.33
CA VAL A 10 -5.16 2.00 31.53
C VAL A 10 -3.93 2.57 32.25
N ARG A 11 -4.05 2.86 33.55
CA ARG A 11 -2.93 3.35 34.35
C ARG A 11 -1.75 2.37 34.35
N ASN A 12 -2.02 1.09 34.56
CA ASN A 12 -0.99 0.05 34.57
C ASN A 12 -0.26 -0.03 33.20
N ILE A 13 -0.98 0.12 32.07
CA ILE A 13 -0.36 0.13 30.75
C ILE A 13 0.52 1.38 30.56
N ILE A 14 0.07 2.54 31.01
CA ILE A 14 0.87 3.78 30.96
C ILE A 14 2.15 3.64 31.79
N ASP A 15 2.04 3.08 33.00
CA ASP A 15 3.21 2.85 33.86
C ASP A 15 4.17 1.84 33.24
N GLU A 16 3.65 0.76 32.63
CA GLU A 16 4.49 -0.22 31.92
C GLU A 16 5.20 0.42 30.70
N LEU A 17 4.53 1.32 29.97
CA LEU A 17 5.13 2.06 28.87
C LEU A 17 6.23 3.00 29.38
N LYS A 18 6.04 3.68 30.52
CA LYS A 18 7.08 4.51 31.16
C LYS A 18 8.29 3.67 31.51
N ASP A 19 8.08 2.53 32.20
CA ASP A 19 9.16 1.60 32.56
C ASP A 19 9.94 1.13 31.33
N GLN A 20 9.24 0.73 30.25
CA GLN A 20 9.89 0.27 29.02
C GLN A 20 10.64 1.40 28.30
N TYR A 21 10.15 2.65 28.39
CA TYR A 21 10.84 3.79 27.81
C TYR A 21 12.16 4.09 28.52
N LEU A 22 12.18 3.89 29.85
CA LEU A 22 13.33 4.14 30.71
C LEU A 22 14.30 2.96 30.79
N GLU A 23 13.92 1.78 30.29
CA GLU A 23 14.78 0.59 30.35
C GLU A 23 16.15 0.90 29.73
N GLU A 24 17.21 0.71 30.51
CA GLU A 24 18.57 0.94 30.09
C GLU A 24 19.02 -0.14 29.10
N ASP A 25 19.17 0.28 27.86
CA ASP A 25 19.68 -0.56 26.79
C ASP A 25 21.15 -0.24 26.51
N ARG A 26 21.87 -1.18 25.91
CA ARG A 26 23.24 -0.95 25.41
C ARG A 26 23.30 0.17 24.37
N CYS A 27 22.19 0.46 23.70
CA CYS A 27 21.97 1.57 22.77
C CYS A 27 20.57 2.15 22.98
N VAL A 28 20.37 3.41 22.64
CA VAL A 28 19.05 4.05 22.71
C VAL A 28 18.20 3.55 21.53
N ARG A 29 17.42 2.52 21.76
CA ARG A 29 16.53 1.93 20.74
C ARG A 29 15.38 2.87 20.42
N PRO A 30 15.20 3.34 19.18
CA PRO A 30 14.01 4.10 18.82
C PRO A 30 12.75 3.23 18.94
N TRP A 31 11.64 3.91 19.26
CA TRP A 31 10.32 3.30 19.19
C TRP A 31 9.69 3.56 17.83
N ILE A 32 9.15 2.51 17.21
CA ILE A 32 8.44 2.58 15.95
C ILE A 32 7.00 2.12 16.19
N ILE A 33 6.07 3.06 16.26
CA ILE A 33 4.65 2.80 16.48
C ILE A 33 3.98 2.63 15.13
N GLY A 34 3.50 1.42 14.83
CA GLY A 34 2.68 1.17 13.65
C GLY A 34 1.31 1.81 13.80
N PHE A 35 1.02 2.81 12.98
CA PHE A 35 -0.21 3.57 13.05
C PHE A 35 -1.01 3.45 11.74
N SER A 36 -2.12 2.72 11.79
CA SER A 36 -3.03 2.56 10.64
C SER A 36 -4.24 3.51 10.67
N GLY A 37 -4.37 4.33 11.71
CA GLY A 37 -5.57 5.13 11.96
C GLY A 37 -6.77 4.33 12.51
N GLY A 38 -6.65 2.99 12.63
CA GLY A 38 -7.69 2.14 13.21
C GLY A 38 -7.72 2.21 14.73
N LYS A 39 -8.79 1.65 15.33
CA LYS A 39 -9.07 1.70 16.77
C LYS A 39 -7.90 1.28 17.66
N ASP A 40 -7.24 0.17 17.30
CA ASP A 40 -6.20 -0.42 18.14
C ASP A 40 -4.89 0.41 18.10
N SER A 41 -4.48 0.87 16.93
CA SER A 41 -3.32 1.77 16.78
C SER A 41 -3.56 3.15 17.41
N THR A 42 -4.79 3.63 17.34
CA THR A 42 -5.19 4.88 18.01
C THR A 42 -5.11 4.74 19.52
N VAL A 43 -5.62 3.63 20.10
CA VAL A 43 -5.50 3.36 21.55
C VAL A 43 -4.03 3.22 21.96
N LEU A 44 -3.22 2.49 21.21
CA LEU A 44 -1.79 2.36 21.50
C LEU A 44 -1.13 3.74 21.60
N LEU A 45 -1.33 4.62 20.62
CA LEU A 45 -0.76 5.96 20.64
C LEU A 45 -1.37 6.82 21.75
N THR A 46 -2.69 6.72 22.01
CA THR A 46 -3.38 7.44 23.09
C THR A 46 -2.80 7.11 24.47
N LEU A 47 -2.34 5.87 24.69
CA LEU A 47 -1.73 5.47 25.95
C LEU A 47 -0.21 5.74 26.00
N THR A 48 0.46 5.70 24.86
CA THR A 48 1.91 6.04 24.78
C THR A 48 2.15 7.52 25.03
N TRP A 49 1.27 8.37 24.57
CA TRP A 49 1.42 9.82 24.64
C TRP A 49 1.51 10.36 26.09
N PRO A 50 0.55 10.06 27.00
CA PRO A 50 0.64 10.48 28.39
C PRO A 50 1.84 9.88 29.12
N ALA A 51 2.28 8.68 28.78
CA ALA A 51 3.51 8.10 29.33
C ALA A 51 4.73 9.01 29.06
N LEU A 52 4.85 9.55 27.85
CA LEU A 52 5.93 10.48 27.49
C LEU A 52 5.77 11.85 28.15
N ILE A 53 4.54 12.37 28.27
CA ILE A 53 4.26 13.64 28.95
C ILE A 53 4.64 13.53 30.42
N GLU A 54 4.19 12.50 31.12
CA GLU A 54 4.50 12.30 32.54
C GLU A 54 5.99 12.21 32.80
N LEU A 55 6.74 11.45 32.00
CA LEU A 55 8.20 11.38 32.09
C LEU A 55 8.86 12.77 31.93
N LYS A 56 8.36 13.55 30.97
CA LYS A 56 8.83 14.91 30.76
C LYS A 56 8.54 15.82 31.96
N ASP A 57 7.30 15.73 32.50
CA ASP A 57 6.86 16.53 33.66
C ASP A 57 7.61 16.13 34.95
N GLU A 58 8.05 14.89 35.05
CA GLU A 58 8.97 14.39 36.10
C GLU A 58 10.42 14.90 35.92
N GLY A 59 10.69 15.69 34.89
CA GLY A 59 12.02 16.26 34.60
C GLY A 59 12.95 15.29 33.87
N ILE A 60 12.47 14.15 33.39
CA ILE A 60 13.28 13.18 32.69
C ILE A 60 13.53 13.65 31.25
N LYS A 61 14.79 13.65 30.83
CA LYS A 61 15.17 13.96 29.46
C LYS A 61 14.77 12.82 28.52
N LEU A 62 13.83 13.09 27.61
CA LEU A 62 13.39 12.14 26.61
C LEU A 62 14.44 12.03 25.49
N THR A 63 15.26 10.98 25.52
CA THR A 63 16.36 10.75 24.57
C THR A 63 16.02 9.78 23.46
N ARG A 64 15.01 8.93 23.66
CA ARG A 64 14.56 7.92 22.71
C ARG A 64 13.61 8.54 21.67
N ASN A 65 13.95 8.43 20.38
CA ASN A 65 13.07 8.83 19.30
C ASN A 65 11.84 7.90 19.21
N VAL A 66 10.68 8.49 18.92
CA VAL A 66 9.42 7.77 18.74
C VAL A 66 8.88 8.10 17.33
N TYR A 67 8.85 7.11 16.48
CA TYR A 67 8.33 7.24 15.12
C TYR A 67 6.89 6.70 15.05
N VAL A 68 5.94 7.54 14.66
CA VAL A 68 4.58 7.12 14.30
C VAL A 68 4.59 6.85 12.80
N VAL A 69 4.55 5.57 12.43
CA VAL A 69 4.71 5.12 11.04
C VAL A 69 3.39 4.65 10.48
N CYS A 70 2.91 5.34 9.46
CA CYS A 70 1.75 4.96 8.68
C CYS A 70 2.19 4.39 7.32
N ASN A 71 1.61 3.27 6.92
CA ASN A 71 1.85 2.71 5.60
C ASN A 71 0.73 3.12 4.66
N ASP A 72 1.08 3.84 3.61
CA ASP A 72 0.19 4.20 2.51
C ASP A 72 0.41 3.22 1.35
N THR A 73 -0.61 2.48 0.99
CA THR A 73 -0.57 1.52 -0.13
C THR A 73 -0.85 2.17 -1.49
N MET A 74 -1.14 3.47 -1.52
CA MET A 74 -1.54 4.24 -2.70
C MET A 74 -2.90 3.80 -3.31
N VAL A 75 -3.62 2.93 -2.63
CA VAL A 75 -4.96 2.45 -3.02
C VAL A 75 -5.88 2.28 -1.81
N GLU A 76 -5.64 3.08 -0.77
CA GLU A 76 -6.49 3.08 0.44
C GLU A 76 -7.90 3.57 0.11
N ASN A 77 -8.87 3.22 0.96
CA ASN A 77 -10.21 3.77 0.83
C ASN A 77 -10.16 5.30 1.00
N PRO A 78 -10.63 6.11 0.02
CA PRO A 78 -10.44 7.55 0.04
C PRO A 78 -11.01 8.27 1.28
N VAL A 79 -12.09 7.73 1.89
CA VAL A 79 -12.66 8.27 3.14
C VAL A 79 -11.71 8.04 4.31
N ILE A 80 -11.08 6.86 4.34
CA ILE A 80 -10.14 6.50 5.40
C ILE A 80 -8.81 7.25 5.19
N GLU A 81 -8.35 7.36 3.96
CA GLU A 81 -7.14 8.11 3.62
C GLU A 81 -7.24 9.57 4.08
N GLU A 82 -8.34 10.25 3.74
CA GLU A 82 -8.59 11.63 4.18
C GLU A 82 -8.59 11.76 5.70
N TYR A 83 -9.23 10.81 6.40
CA TYR A 83 -9.24 10.76 7.85
C TYR A 83 -7.82 10.58 8.40
N VAL A 84 -7.06 9.60 7.91
CA VAL A 84 -5.70 9.28 8.39
C VAL A 84 -4.75 10.47 8.18
N VAL A 85 -4.79 11.10 7.01
CA VAL A 85 -3.96 12.29 6.71
C VAL A 85 -4.22 13.41 7.72
N LYS A 86 -5.51 13.69 8.03
CA LYS A 86 -5.87 14.71 9.04
C LYS A 86 -5.37 14.35 10.44
N VAL A 87 -5.47 13.08 10.82
CA VAL A 87 -4.97 12.60 12.12
C VAL A 87 -3.45 12.74 12.21
N LEU A 88 -2.72 12.28 11.19
CA LEU A 88 -1.25 12.35 11.16
C LEU A 88 -0.75 13.81 11.22
N ASP A 89 -1.41 14.74 10.54
CA ASP A 89 -1.09 16.17 10.62
C ASP A 89 -1.29 16.73 12.04
N LYS A 90 -2.40 16.35 12.71
CA LYS A 90 -2.64 16.72 14.12
C LYS A 90 -1.58 16.13 15.06
N ILE A 91 -1.23 14.85 14.90
CA ILE A 91 -0.17 14.20 15.66
C ILE A 91 1.15 14.97 15.51
N LYS A 92 1.54 15.29 14.28
CA LYS A 92 2.78 16.03 13.98
C LYS A 92 2.80 17.41 14.65
N ARG A 93 1.70 18.17 14.60
CA ARG A 93 1.59 19.50 15.23
C ARG A 93 1.64 19.41 16.75
N ALA A 94 0.83 18.53 17.34
CA ALA A 94 0.77 18.37 18.80
C ALA A 94 2.11 17.89 19.39
N ALA A 95 2.80 16.97 18.70
CA ALA A 95 4.11 16.50 19.13
C ALA A 95 5.12 17.66 19.20
N LYS A 96 5.11 18.55 18.20
CA LYS A 96 5.97 19.74 18.17
C LYS A 96 5.60 20.74 19.26
N GLU A 97 4.32 21.06 19.42
CA GLU A 97 3.81 22.00 20.42
C GLU A 97 4.11 21.51 21.84
N GLN A 98 3.94 20.22 22.09
CA GLN A 98 4.20 19.61 23.38
C GLN A 98 5.67 19.18 23.56
N GLN A 99 6.54 19.47 22.59
CA GLN A 99 7.99 19.18 22.64
C GLN A 99 8.30 17.71 22.97
N LEU A 100 7.56 16.78 22.37
CA LEU A 100 7.78 15.35 22.48
C LEU A 100 8.70 14.84 21.37
N PRO A 101 9.52 13.80 21.60
CA PRO A 101 10.40 13.22 20.59
C PRO A 101 9.63 12.34 19.58
N ILE A 102 8.44 12.78 19.20
CA ILE A 102 7.56 12.05 18.28
C ILE A 102 7.70 12.63 16.88
N SER A 103 8.00 11.77 15.92
CA SER A 103 8.06 12.08 14.49
C SER A 103 7.07 11.21 13.72
N VAL A 104 6.41 11.80 12.72
CA VAL A 104 5.48 11.09 11.84
C VAL A 104 6.19 10.74 10.53
N ALA A 105 6.11 9.48 10.13
CA ALA A 105 6.63 8.99 8.86
C ALA A 105 5.55 8.22 8.09
N THR A 106 5.53 8.38 6.77
CA THR A 106 4.68 7.60 5.87
C THR A 106 5.57 6.74 4.99
N THR A 107 5.27 5.44 4.92
CA THR A 107 5.96 4.51 4.02
C THR A 107 5.06 4.19 2.83
N THR A 108 5.63 4.22 1.63
CA THR A 108 4.96 3.90 0.38
C THR A 108 5.69 2.78 -0.35
N PRO A 109 5.01 1.98 -1.18
CA PRO A 109 5.69 1.02 -2.05
C PRO A 109 6.64 1.73 -3.02
N GLU A 110 7.66 1.02 -3.46
CA GLU A 110 8.41 1.49 -4.62
C GLU A 110 7.49 1.58 -5.83
N LEU A 111 7.69 2.58 -6.68
CA LEU A 111 6.77 2.91 -7.76
C LEU A 111 6.42 1.70 -8.65
N GLU A 112 7.41 0.89 -9.03
CA GLU A 112 7.17 -0.33 -9.82
C GLU A 112 6.47 -1.46 -9.04
N ASP A 113 6.37 -1.36 -7.72
CA ASP A 113 5.72 -2.31 -6.83
C ASP A 113 4.33 -1.82 -6.38
N SER A 114 3.88 -0.63 -6.84
CA SER A 114 2.52 -0.14 -6.61
C SER A 114 1.47 -1.06 -7.24
N PHE A 115 0.23 -0.94 -6.78
CA PHE A 115 -0.85 -1.82 -7.23
C PHE A 115 -1.04 -1.76 -8.75
N TRP A 116 -1.16 -0.54 -9.30
CA TRP A 116 -1.43 -0.36 -10.73
C TRP A 116 -0.24 -0.67 -11.60
N CYS A 117 0.98 -0.37 -11.16
CA CYS A 117 2.19 -0.83 -11.85
C CYS A 117 2.30 -2.36 -11.88
N CYS A 118 1.84 -3.05 -10.85
CA CYS A 118 1.80 -4.52 -10.85
C CYS A 118 0.69 -5.06 -11.76
N VAL A 119 -0.54 -4.55 -11.65
CA VAL A 119 -1.70 -5.09 -12.38
C VAL A 119 -1.71 -4.62 -13.83
N ILE A 120 -1.72 -3.31 -14.06
CA ILE A 120 -1.80 -2.71 -15.41
C ILE A 120 -0.42 -2.70 -16.06
N GLY A 121 0.62 -2.32 -15.31
CA GLY A 121 1.99 -2.28 -15.81
C GLY A 121 2.55 -3.66 -16.14
N LYS A 122 2.64 -4.56 -15.15
CA LYS A 122 3.27 -5.89 -15.26
C LYS A 122 2.32 -7.01 -15.66
N GLY A 123 1.01 -6.76 -15.69
CA GLY A 123 -0.02 -7.75 -16.01
C GLY A 123 -0.27 -8.79 -14.90
N TYR A 124 0.05 -8.48 -13.66
CA TYR A 124 -0.27 -9.39 -12.55
C TYR A 124 -1.77 -9.54 -12.41
N PRO A 125 -2.30 -10.76 -12.23
CA PRO A 125 -3.69 -10.93 -11.87
C PRO A 125 -3.97 -10.24 -10.53
N VAL A 126 -5.16 -9.66 -10.40
CA VAL A 126 -5.57 -9.05 -9.12
C VAL A 126 -5.51 -10.06 -7.98
N PRO A 127 -5.22 -9.62 -6.75
CA PRO A 127 -4.99 -10.51 -5.61
C PRO A 127 -6.17 -11.45 -5.30
N ASN A 128 -5.84 -12.62 -4.78
CA ASN A 128 -6.78 -13.59 -4.22
C ASN A 128 -6.19 -14.24 -2.96
N ASN A 129 -6.87 -15.22 -2.40
CA ASN A 129 -6.41 -15.88 -1.16
C ASN A 129 -5.03 -16.56 -1.26
N SER A 130 -4.62 -17.01 -2.44
CA SER A 130 -3.35 -17.71 -2.68
C SER A 130 -2.27 -16.82 -3.32
N PHE A 131 -2.64 -15.68 -3.91
CA PHE A 131 -1.72 -14.75 -4.56
C PHE A 131 -1.94 -13.33 -4.05
N ARG A 132 -1.13 -12.91 -3.09
CA ARG A 132 -1.24 -11.62 -2.37
C ARG A 132 0.03 -10.78 -2.49
N PHE A 133 0.45 -10.47 -3.71
CA PHE A 133 1.60 -9.60 -3.93
C PHE A 133 1.46 -8.24 -3.23
N CYS A 134 0.22 -7.75 -3.07
CA CYS A 134 -0.06 -6.49 -2.41
C CYS A 134 0.40 -6.48 -0.94
N THR A 135 0.23 -7.58 -0.20
CA THR A 135 0.69 -7.67 1.20
C THR A 135 2.20 -7.51 1.29
N GLU A 136 2.93 -8.24 0.45
CA GLU A 136 4.40 -8.20 0.45
C GLU A 136 4.95 -6.87 -0.05
N LYS A 137 4.53 -6.46 -1.27
CA LYS A 137 5.12 -5.32 -1.98
C LYS A 137 4.68 -3.96 -1.44
N MET A 138 3.42 -3.85 -1.01
CA MET A 138 2.83 -2.57 -0.66
C MET A 138 2.76 -2.33 0.85
N LYS A 139 2.88 -3.39 1.69
CA LYS A 139 2.79 -3.28 3.14
C LYS A 139 4.08 -3.71 3.83
N ILE A 140 4.51 -4.97 3.65
CA ILE A 140 5.64 -5.52 4.39
C ILE A 140 6.97 -4.86 3.97
N LYS A 141 7.27 -4.84 2.68
CA LYS A 141 8.54 -4.36 2.15
C LYS A 141 8.83 -2.88 2.49
N PRO A 142 7.87 -1.92 2.32
CA PRO A 142 8.09 -0.53 2.70
C PRO A 142 8.33 -0.35 4.20
N THR A 143 7.52 -1.01 5.02
CA THR A 143 7.66 -0.96 6.49
C THR A 143 8.97 -1.58 6.96
N SER A 144 9.34 -2.76 6.42
CA SER A 144 10.62 -3.41 6.75
C SER A 144 11.82 -2.57 6.32
N LYS A 145 11.75 -1.89 5.18
CA LYS A 145 12.80 -0.96 4.75
C LYS A 145 12.97 0.18 5.76
N PHE A 146 11.87 0.82 6.17
CA PHE A 146 11.91 1.87 7.20
C PHE A 146 12.54 1.37 8.50
N ILE A 147 12.12 0.21 9.00
CA ILE A 147 12.68 -0.38 10.23
C ILE A 147 14.19 -0.65 10.05
N THR A 148 14.60 -1.23 8.92
CA THR A 148 16.01 -1.53 8.63
C THR A 148 16.86 -0.27 8.57
N ASP A 149 16.33 0.82 8.00
CA ASP A 149 17.03 2.12 7.94
C ASP A 149 17.23 2.68 9.36
N GLN A 150 16.25 2.55 10.27
CA GLN A 150 16.39 2.95 11.67
C GLN A 150 17.40 2.06 12.42
N VAL A 151 17.36 0.74 12.21
CA VAL A 151 18.33 -0.20 12.79
C VAL A 151 19.75 0.11 12.31
N ALA A 152 19.92 0.47 11.03
CA ALA A 152 21.22 0.86 10.50
C ALA A 152 21.77 2.15 11.17
N ALA A 153 20.89 3.07 11.57
CA ALA A 153 21.27 4.31 12.23
C ALA A 153 21.55 4.11 13.73
N ASP A 154 20.71 3.33 14.43
CA ASP A 154 20.68 3.25 15.89
C ASP A 154 21.12 1.88 16.45
N GLY A 155 21.42 0.90 15.60
CA GLY A 155 21.86 -0.46 15.95
C GLY A 155 20.73 -1.44 16.22
N GLU A 156 19.69 -1.04 16.95
CA GLU A 156 18.50 -1.84 17.28
C GLU A 156 17.25 -0.95 17.27
N ALA A 157 16.06 -1.54 17.16
CA ALA A 157 14.78 -0.83 17.23
C ALA A 157 13.72 -1.63 17.99
N ILE A 158 12.71 -0.94 18.56
CA ILE A 158 11.52 -1.56 19.17
C ILE A 158 10.29 -1.12 18.39
N VAL A 159 9.58 -2.10 17.81
CA VAL A 159 8.30 -1.87 17.11
C VAL A 159 7.15 -2.07 18.08
N LEU A 160 6.39 -1.01 18.33
CA LEU A 160 5.18 -1.06 19.14
C LEU A 160 3.99 -1.39 18.24
N VAL A 161 3.23 -2.41 18.62
CA VAL A 161 2.11 -2.92 17.83
C VAL A 161 0.81 -2.92 18.64
N GLY A 162 -0.26 -2.48 18.00
CA GLY A 162 -1.60 -2.46 18.58
C GLY A 162 -2.36 -3.80 18.50
N THR A 163 -1.66 -4.94 18.51
CA THR A 163 -2.30 -6.25 18.44
C THR A 163 -2.87 -6.71 19.76
N ARG A 164 -3.98 -7.43 19.70
CA ARG A 164 -4.67 -7.98 20.87
C ARG A 164 -4.88 -9.50 20.74
N LEU A 165 -4.82 -10.21 21.87
CA LEU A 165 -5.10 -11.64 21.92
C LEU A 165 -6.55 -11.95 21.53
N SER A 166 -7.48 -11.06 21.91
CA SER A 166 -8.91 -11.21 21.64
C SER A 166 -9.34 -10.88 20.19
N GLU A 167 -8.42 -10.42 19.33
CA GLU A 167 -8.72 -9.99 17.96
C GLU A 167 -9.09 -11.17 17.04
N SER A 168 -8.31 -12.24 17.09
CA SER A 168 -8.59 -13.49 16.38
C SER A 168 -7.77 -14.65 16.94
N GLN A 169 -8.24 -15.90 16.74
CA GLN A 169 -7.48 -17.09 17.12
C GLN A 169 -6.09 -17.16 16.46
N GLN A 170 -5.97 -16.63 15.25
CA GLN A 170 -4.71 -16.60 14.53
C GLN A 170 -3.73 -15.59 15.16
N ARG A 171 -4.22 -14.40 15.56
CA ARG A 171 -3.44 -13.39 16.30
C ARG A 171 -2.97 -13.95 17.64
N GLU A 172 -3.86 -14.57 18.38
CA GLU A 172 -3.53 -15.22 19.65
C GLU A 172 -2.41 -16.24 19.49
N ARG A 173 -2.52 -17.15 18.51
CA ARG A 173 -1.48 -18.15 18.22
C ARG A 173 -0.15 -17.51 17.83
N SER A 174 -0.19 -16.47 17.01
CA SER A 174 1.03 -15.75 16.59
C SER A 174 1.70 -15.05 17.76
N ILE A 175 0.96 -14.31 18.59
CA ILE A 175 1.50 -13.64 19.77
C ILE A 175 2.13 -14.68 20.71
N LYS A 176 1.40 -15.75 21.05
CA LYS A 176 1.90 -16.83 21.94
C LYS A 176 3.14 -17.55 21.40
N ARG A 177 3.28 -17.69 20.06
CA ARG A 177 4.45 -18.32 19.43
C ARG A 177 5.72 -17.51 19.61
N HIS A 178 5.64 -16.18 19.54
CA HIS A 178 6.79 -15.29 19.59
C HIS A 178 7.04 -14.72 20.99
N GLU A 179 6.12 -14.90 21.91
CA GLU A 179 6.24 -14.42 23.28
C GLU A 179 7.37 -15.15 24.04
N ILE A 180 8.26 -14.37 24.63
CA ILE A 180 9.30 -14.88 25.53
C ILE A 180 8.77 -14.73 26.95
N LYS A 181 8.50 -15.84 27.64
CA LYS A 181 7.99 -15.82 29.02
C LYS A 181 8.87 -14.97 29.93
N GLY A 182 8.23 -14.03 30.65
CA GLY A 182 8.92 -13.13 31.58
C GLY A 182 9.60 -11.92 30.93
N HIS A 183 9.49 -11.76 29.62
CA HIS A 183 10.02 -10.60 28.90
C HIS A 183 8.89 -9.81 28.25
N ARG A 184 8.98 -8.46 28.28
CA ARG A 184 8.05 -7.54 27.58
C ARG A 184 8.26 -7.57 26.07
N LEU A 185 9.52 -7.72 25.65
CA LEU A 185 9.94 -7.68 24.26
C LEU A 185 10.03 -9.10 23.68
N SER A 186 9.60 -9.26 22.46
CA SER A 186 9.84 -10.45 21.64
C SER A 186 10.67 -10.09 20.41
N LYS A 187 11.36 -11.04 19.79
CA LYS A 187 12.10 -10.80 18.54
C LYS A 187 11.13 -10.54 17.39
N HIS A 188 11.44 -9.56 16.57
CA HIS A 188 10.68 -9.30 15.35
C HIS A 188 10.90 -10.44 14.33
N PRO A 189 9.83 -11.00 13.72
CA PRO A 189 9.94 -12.20 12.90
C PRO A 189 10.76 -12.01 11.60
N LEU A 190 10.78 -10.79 11.04
CA LEU A 190 11.42 -10.53 9.75
C LEU A 190 12.68 -9.68 9.84
N ASN A 191 12.75 -8.75 10.78
CA ASN A 191 13.83 -7.78 10.83
C ASN A 191 14.81 -8.14 11.95
N PRO A 192 16.08 -8.45 11.64
CA PRO A 192 17.10 -8.68 12.66
C PRO A 192 17.36 -7.41 13.48
N ASN A 193 17.83 -7.57 14.70
CA ASN A 193 18.08 -6.47 15.65
C ASN A 193 16.85 -5.59 15.93
N THR A 194 15.67 -6.16 15.74
CA THR A 194 14.40 -5.50 16.01
C THR A 194 13.59 -6.33 17.01
N PHE A 195 12.95 -5.62 17.93
CA PHE A 195 12.07 -6.21 18.94
C PHE A 195 10.64 -5.75 18.71
N THR A 196 9.69 -6.58 19.13
CA THR A 196 8.27 -6.26 19.10
C THR A 196 7.76 -6.09 20.50
N TYR A 197 6.98 -5.05 20.75
CA TYR A 197 6.30 -4.76 22.00
C TYR A 197 4.81 -4.54 21.77
N ALA A 198 3.96 -5.26 22.48
CA ALA A 198 2.50 -5.18 22.35
C ALA A 198 1.86 -4.82 23.71
N PRO A 199 1.93 -3.55 24.15
CA PRO A 199 1.47 -3.16 25.48
C PRO A 199 -0.05 -3.32 25.69
N ILE A 200 -0.83 -3.28 24.62
CA ILE A 200 -2.30 -3.42 24.68
C ILE A 200 -2.80 -4.83 24.35
N LYS A 201 -1.92 -5.85 24.30
CA LYS A 201 -2.27 -7.21 23.88
C LYS A 201 -3.42 -7.85 24.65
N GLU A 202 -3.59 -7.45 25.89
CA GLU A 202 -4.59 -8.01 26.83
C GLU A 202 -5.93 -7.26 26.81
N LEU A 203 -6.04 -6.11 26.11
CA LEU A 203 -7.27 -5.35 26.07
C LEU A 203 -8.37 -6.08 25.29
N MET A 204 -9.57 -6.06 25.86
CA MET A 204 -10.78 -6.53 25.18
C MET A 204 -11.35 -5.44 24.28
N LEU A 205 -12.14 -5.81 23.26
CA LEU A 205 -12.74 -4.86 22.31
C LEU A 205 -13.54 -3.76 22.99
N GLU A 206 -14.30 -4.11 24.04
CA GLU A 206 -15.07 -3.14 24.82
C GLU A 206 -14.21 -2.13 25.61
N GLU A 207 -12.99 -2.52 25.98
CA GLU A 207 -12.03 -1.63 26.65
C GLU A 207 -11.41 -0.67 25.64
N VAL A 208 -11.09 -1.16 24.42
CA VAL A 208 -10.62 -0.32 23.31
C VAL A 208 -11.63 0.79 23.01
N TRP A 209 -12.90 0.45 22.81
CA TRP A 209 -13.93 1.44 22.56
C TRP A 209 -14.21 2.37 23.75
N TRP A 210 -14.10 1.84 24.97
CA TRP A 210 -14.21 2.68 26.15
C TRP A 210 -13.08 3.73 26.19
N ILE A 211 -11.84 3.35 25.92
CA ILE A 211 -10.69 4.27 25.84
C ILE A 211 -10.95 5.35 24.77
N ILE A 212 -11.30 4.96 23.55
CA ILE A 212 -11.55 5.88 22.44
C ILE A 212 -12.64 6.90 22.78
N ASN A 213 -13.73 6.46 23.43
CA ASN A 213 -14.89 7.31 23.72
C ASN A 213 -14.73 8.12 25.01
N THR A 214 -13.84 7.73 25.92
CA THR A 214 -13.71 8.36 27.25
C THR A 214 -12.45 9.21 27.37
N ILE A 215 -11.36 8.81 26.75
CA ILE A 215 -10.07 9.50 26.83
C ILE A 215 -9.92 10.37 25.58
N PRO A 216 -9.85 11.72 25.74
CA PRO A 216 -9.58 12.60 24.61
C PRO A 216 -8.25 12.27 23.95
N SER A 217 -8.17 12.35 22.61
CA SER A 217 -6.89 12.12 21.94
C SER A 217 -5.89 13.21 22.32
N PRO A 218 -4.68 12.87 22.76
CA PRO A 218 -3.68 13.82 23.22
C PRO A 218 -3.21 14.81 22.13
N TRP A 219 -3.45 14.48 20.85
CA TRP A 219 -3.15 15.34 19.69
C TRP A 219 -4.35 16.21 19.25
N GLY A 220 -5.43 16.25 20.04
CA GLY A 220 -6.56 17.13 19.81
C GLY A 220 -7.42 16.78 18.59
N PHE A 221 -7.49 15.50 18.21
CA PHE A 221 -8.41 15.00 17.20
C PHE A 221 -9.67 14.43 17.85
N ASP A 222 -10.83 14.66 17.24
CA ASP A 222 -12.09 14.11 17.77
C ASP A 222 -12.21 12.61 17.45
N ASN A 223 -12.11 11.78 18.48
CA ASN A 223 -12.23 10.33 18.37
C ASN A 223 -13.65 9.87 17.95
N GLN A 224 -14.67 10.72 18.08
CA GLN A 224 -16.02 10.41 17.63
C GLN A 224 -16.07 10.23 16.10
N ILE A 225 -15.20 10.92 15.37
CA ILE A 225 -15.07 10.73 13.92
C ILE A 225 -14.66 9.28 13.60
N LEU A 226 -13.67 8.74 14.33
CA LEU A 226 -13.25 7.34 14.18
C LEU A 226 -14.41 6.39 14.51
N PHE A 227 -15.10 6.64 15.62
CA PHE A 227 -16.24 5.83 16.03
C PHE A 227 -17.35 5.84 14.98
N GLN A 228 -17.67 7.01 14.40
CA GLN A 228 -18.67 7.13 13.35
C GLN A 228 -18.26 6.39 12.06
N ILE A 229 -16.98 6.48 11.65
CA ILE A 229 -16.46 5.72 10.50
C ILE A 229 -16.69 4.21 10.69
N TYR A 230 -16.46 3.69 11.89
CA TYR A 230 -16.72 2.27 12.19
C TYR A 230 -18.21 1.93 12.16
N LEU A 231 -19.09 2.81 12.66
CA LEU A 231 -20.54 2.62 12.60
C LEU A 231 -21.03 2.62 11.14
N ASP A 232 -20.59 3.60 10.34
CA ASP A 232 -21.04 3.78 8.96
C ASP A 232 -20.57 2.63 8.04
N ALA A 233 -19.42 2.09 8.33
CA ALA A 233 -18.88 0.97 7.56
C ALA A 233 -19.30 -0.41 8.09
N SER A 234 -19.99 -0.49 9.22
CA SER A 234 -20.29 -1.76 9.91
C SER A 234 -19.04 -2.66 10.04
N ALA A 235 -17.88 -2.04 10.27
CA ALA A 235 -16.59 -2.71 10.23
C ALA A 235 -16.19 -3.18 11.63
N ASP A 236 -16.00 -4.47 11.81
CA ASP A 236 -15.56 -5.03 13.08
C ASP A 236 -14.07 -4.82 13.32
N ASP A 237 -13.23 -4.84 12.28
CA ASP A 237 -11.77 -4.79 12.44
C ASP A 237 -11.03 -4.03 11.33
N TYR A 238 -10.07 -3.19 11.76
CA TYR A 238 -9.06 -2.53 10.95
C TYR A 238 -7.66 -2.98 11.41
N GLU A 239 -6.94 -3.73 10.58
CA GLU A 239 -5.66 -4.33 10.95
C GLU A 239 -4.44 -3.48 10.59
N CYS A 240 -3.45 -3.42 11.48
CA CYS A 240 -2.19 -2.73 11.26
C CYS A 240 -1.20 -3.58 10.44
N PRO A 241 -0.64 -3.08 9.33
CA PRO A 241 0.30 -3.82 8.47
C PRO A 241 1.69 -4.03 9.09
N THR A 242 2.03 -3.32 10.18
CA THR A 242 3.31 -3.51 10.88
C THR A 242 3.38 -4.83 11.65
N VAL A 243 2.23 -5.48 11.83
CA VAL A 243 2.17 -6.78 12.47
C VAL A 243 2.28 -7.87 11.42
N VAL A 244 3.50 -8.25 11.12
CA VAL A 244 3.78 -9.40 10.27
C VAL A 244 3.74 -10.66 11.14
N THR A 245 2.87 -11.60 10.75
CA THR A 245 2.88 -12.95 11.28
C THR A 245 3.54 -13.85 10.24
N ASP A 246 4.12 -14.99 10.66
CA ASP A 246 4.70 -16.00 9.74
C ASP A 246 3.67 -16.47 8.70
N ASP A 247 2.38 -16.34 9.00
CA ASP A 247 1.25 -16.59 8.09
C ASP A 247 0.77 -15.29 7.37
N SER A 248 1.69 -14.44 6.93
CA SER A 248 1.43 -13.14 6.30
C SER A 248 0.43 -13.16 5.14
N HIS A 249 0.16 -14.32 4.58
CA HIS A 249 -0.79 -14.51 3.49
C HIS A 249 -2.27 -14.51 3.90
N ARG A 250 -2.59 -14.50 5.21
CA ARG A 250 -3.98 -14.64 5.68
C ARG A 250 -4.56 -13.42 6.41
N SER A 251 -3.74 -12.43 6.77
CA SER A 251 -4.17 -11.32 7.62
C SER A 251 -5.12 -10.32 6.95
N CYS A 252 -5.04 -10.13 5.65
CA CYS A 252 -5.85 -9.12 4.94
C CYS A 252 -7.29 -9.57 4.59
N GLY A 253 -7.65 -10.84 4.81
CA GLY A 253 -8.93 -11.41 4.34
C GLY A 253 -10.18 -10.97 5.11
N GLN A 254 -10.04 -10.28 6.24
CA GLN A 254 -11.14 -9.83 7.08
C GLN A 254 -11.09 -8.35 7.44
N SER A 255 -10.00 -7.65 7.09
CA SER A 255 -9.91 -6.20 7.28
C SER A 255 -10.88 -5.49 6.34
N ARG A 256 -11.76 -4.69 6.90
CA ARG A 256 -12.87 -4.04 6.17
C ARG A 256 -12.59 -2.59 5.84
N PHE A 257 -11.62 -1.97 6.50
CA PHE A 257 -11.01 -0.70 6.12
C PHE A 257 -9.63 -0.97 5.55
N GLY A 258 -9.60 -1.42 4.32
CA GLY A 258 -8.36 -1.65 3.59
C GLY A 258 -8.37 -0.90 2.28
N CYS A 259 -7.60 -1.41 1.34
CA CYS A 259 -7.58 -0.87 -0.01
C CYS A 259 -8.98 -0.97 -0.65
N TRP A 260 -9.48 0.12 -1.24
CA TRP A 260 -10.77 0.13 -1.93
C TRP A 260 -10.85 -0.90 -3.06
N ILE A 261 -9.71 -1.26 -3.60
CA ILE A 261 -9.54 -2.22 -4.71
C ILE A 261 -9.34 -3.67 -4.24
N CYS A 262 -9.58 -3.99 -2.97
CA CYS A 262 -9.31 -5.32 -2.42
C CYS A 262 -10.18 -6.40 -3.07
N THR A 263 -9.56 -7.28 -3.87
CA THR A 263 -10.20 -8.41 -4.54
C THR A 263 -10.02 -9.75 -3.81
N VAL A 264 -9.38 -9.74 -2.63
CA VAL A 264 -9.22 -10.93 -1.78
C VAL A 264 -10.56 -11.32 -1.14
N VAL A 265 -11.36 -10.33 -0.75
CA VAL A 265 -12.74 -10.53 -0.27
C VAL A 265 -13.69 -10.56 -1.46
N LYS A 266 -14.73 -11.41 -1.38
CA LYS A 266 -15.73 -11.51 -2.46
C LYS A 266 -16.56 -10.24 -2.57
N GLU A 267 -16.98 -9.67 -1.45
CA GLU A 267 -17.80 -8.47 -1.36
C GLU A 267 -17.14 -7.46 -0.42
N ASP A 268 -17.12 -6.20 -0.80
CA ASP A 268 -16.70 -5.11 0.10
C ASP A 268 -17.92 -4.57 0.87
N LYS A 269 -18.14 -5.17 2.04
CA LYS A 269 -19.24 -4.77 2.91
C LYS A 269 -19.09 -3.35 3.45
N SER A 270 -17.85 -2.92 3.71
CA SER A 270 -17.56 -1.57 4.23
C SER A 270 -17.93 -0.51 3.21
N MET A 271 -17.45 -0.64 1.97
CA MET A 271 -17.77 0.32 0.91
C MET A 271 -19.27 0.30 0.60
N THR A 272 -19.89 -0.89 0.57
CA THR A 272 -21.34 -1.02 0.39
C THR A 272 -22.12 -0.28 1.49
N SER A 273 -21.69 -0.36 2.74
CA SER A 273 -22.32 0.33 3.86
C SER A 273 -22.12 1.84 3.77
N LEU A 274 -20.90 2.32 3.46
CA LEU A 274 -20.63 3.74 3.25
C LEU A 274 -21.53 4.34 2.15
N ILE A 275 -21.69 3.63 1.03
CA ILE A 275 -22.57 4.07 -0.07
C ILE A 275 -24.03 4.17 0.42
N LYS A 276 -24.52 3.17 1.14
CA LYS A 276 -25.88 3.19 1.72
C LYS A 276 -26.08 4.33 2.72
N ASN A 277 -25.02 4.69 3.46
CA ASN A 277 -25.03 5.77 4.46
C ASN A 277 -24.70 7.16 3.87
N GLY A 278 -24.82 7.33 2.54
CA GLY A 278 -24.78 8.64 1.88
C GLY A 278 -23.50 8.96 1.13
N VAL A 279 -22.49 8.07 1.10
CA VAL A 279 -21.27 8.27 0.33
C VAL A 279 -21.44 7.70 -1.10
N ALA A 280 -22.50 8.14 -1.78
CA ALA A 280 -22.95 7.57 -3.06
C ALA A 280 -21.91 7.70 -4.19
N TRP A 281 -21.03 8.69 -4.14
CA TRP A 281 -19.96 8.92 -5.11
C TRP A 281 -18.93 7.76 -5.18
N MET A 282 -18.88 6.89 -4.18
CA MET A 282 -18.03 5.69 -4.19
C MET A 282 -18.61 4.53 -5.02
N LYS A 283 -19.82 4.64 -5.52
CA LYS A 283 -20.45 3.57 -6.31
C LYS A 283 -19.64 3.15 -7.54
N PRO A 284 -19.09 4.07 -8.37
CA PRO A 284 -18.21 3.67 -9.48
C PRO A 284 -16.97 2.90 -9.05
N LEU A 285 -16.38 3.22 -7.88
CA LEU A 285 -15.24 2.49 -7.32
C LEU A 285 -15.62 1.05 -6.97
N LEU A 286 -16.77 0.86 -6.32
CA LEU A 286 -17.28 -0.46 -5.95
C LEU A 286 -17.55 -1.31 -7.19
N ASP A 287 -18.21 -0.74 -8.20
CA ASP A 287 -18.53 -1.43 -9.43
C ASP A 287 -17.27 -1.86 -10.19
N PHE A 288 -16.28 -1.00 -10.29
CA PHE A 288 -14.99 -1.32 -10.89
C PHE A 288 -14.26 -2.41 -10.09
N ARG A 289 -14.20 -2.31 -8.77
CA ARG A 289 -13.63 -3.35 -7.91
C ARG A 289 -14.32 -4.71 -8.11
N ASP A 290 -15.64 -4.73 -8.21
CA ASP A 290 -16.41 -5.96 -8.41
C ASP A 290 -16.19 -6.54 -9.82
N SER A 291 -16.02 -5.68 -10.85
CA SER A 291 -15.63 -6.12 -12.19
C SER A 291 -14.28 -6.83 -12.19
N LEU A 292 -13.30 -6.33 -11.44
CA LEU A 292 -12.00 -6.98 -11.30
C LEU A 292 -12.09 -8.36 -10.63
N VAL A 293 -12.97 -8.53 -9.64
CA VAL A 293 -13.21 -9.85 -9.01
C VAL A 293 -13.80 -10.82 -10.01
N ASN A 294 -14.81 -10.39 -10.75
CA ASN A 294 -15.54 -11.23 -11.73
C ASN A 294 -14.63 -11.61 -12.91
N ASN A 295 -13.82 -10.69 -13.38
CA ASN A 295 -12.98 -10.86 -14.58
C ASN A 295 -11.61 -11.50 -14.28
N ARG A 296 -11.25 -11.69 -13.01
CA ARG A 296 -9.92 -12.16 -12.59
C ARG A 296 -9.47 -13.43 -13.28
N ASN A 297 -10.37 -14.39 -13.48
CA ASN A 297 -10.07 -15.73 -13.99
C ASN A 297 -10.64 -15.99 -15.38
N VAL A 298 -11.08 -14.97 -16.10
CA VAL A 298 -11.54 -15.08 -17.48
C VAL A 298 -10.35 -15.43 -18.37
N SER A 299 -10.39 -16.57 -19.06
CA SER A 299 -9.27 -17.15 -19.81
C SER A 299 -8.78 -16.23 -20.93
N GLU A 300 -9.68 -15.53 -21.59
CA GLU A 300 -9.41 -14.60 -22.69
C GLU A 300 -8.61 -13.39 -22.23
N TYR A 301 -8.67 -13.04 -20.95
CA TYR A 301 -7.91 -11.95 -20.35
C TYR A 301 -6.52 -12.38 -19.84
N ARG A 302 -6.18 -13.67 -19.98
CA ARG A 302 -4.97 -14.26 -19.38
C ARG A 302 -4.06 -14.87 -20.46
N CYS A 303 -2.77 -14.70 -20.28
CA CYS A 303 -1.76 -15.39 -21.08
C CYS A 303 -1.59 -16.84 -20.60
N GLU A 304 -1.05 -17.71 -21.47
CA GLU A 304 -0.63 -19.06 -21.07
C GLU A 304 0.53 -19.10 -20.10
N THR A 305 1.31 -18.00 -20.02
CA THR A 305 2.53 -17.94 -19.25
C THR A 305 2.47 -16.86 -18.17
N ARG A 306 3.19 -17.11 -17.08
CA ARG A 306 3.52 -16.09 -16.07
C ARG A 306 4.67 -15.22 -16.59
N ARG A 307 4.92 -14.07 -15.92
CA ARG A 307 5.99 -13.14 -16.26
C ARG A 307 7.42 -13.76 -16.22
N ASN A 308 7.60 -14.82 -15.46
CA ASN A 308 8.85 -15.61 -15.40
C ASN A 308 8.96 -16.68 -16.52
N GLY A 309 8.02 -16.69 -17.45
CA GLY A 309 7.99 -17.66 -18.57
C GLY A 309 7.39 -19.03 -18.23
N GLN A 310 7.04 -19.28 -16.97
CA GLN A 310 6.42 -20.56 -16.59
C GLN A 310 5.00 -20.66 -17.13
N ARG A 311 4.67 -21.81 -17.71
CA ARG A 311 3.33 -22.12 -18.18
C ARG A 311 2.34 -22.14 -16.98
N ALA A 312 1.21 -21.50 -17.16
CA ALA A 312 0.16 -21.38 -16.16
C ALA A 312 -1.20 -21.59 -16.83
N VAL A 313 -1.56 -22.85 -16.97
CA VAL A 313 -2.85 -23.31 -17.51
C VAL A 313 -3.47 -24.23 -16.44
N ASP A 314 -4.77 -24.11 -16.19
CA ASP A 314 -5.45 -24.96 -15.23
C ASP A 314 -5.75 -26.35 -15.81
N GLU A 315 -6.37 -27.23 -15.01
CA GLU A 315 -6.71 -28.60 -15.39
C GLU A 315 -7.71 -28.67 -16.55
N THR A 316 -8.47 -27.61 -16.79
CA THR A 316 -9.47 -27.49 -17.87
C THR A 316 -8.91 -26.84 -19.15
N GLY A 317 -7.62 -26.46 -19.14
CA GLY A 317 -6.96 -25.82 -20.27
C GLY A 317 -7.11 -24.30 -20.32
N HIS A 318 -7.68 -23.66 -19.28
CA HIS A 318 -7.81 -22.20 -19.22
C HIS A 318 -6.49 -21.52 -18.88
N ASN A 319 -6.20 -20.43 -19.57
CA ASN A 319 -5.04 -19.59 -19.31
C ASN A 319 -5.12 -18.93 -17.93
N MET A 320 -4.07 -19.07 -17.13
CA MET A 320 -3.97 -18.55 -15.77
C MET A 320 -2.67 -17.73 -15.53
N GLY A 321 -1.98 -17.37 -16.60
CA GLY A 321 -0.78 -16.54 -16.57
C GLY A 321 -1.05 -15.05 -16.26
N ASN A 322 -0.22 -14.18 -16.79
CA ASN A 322 -0.41 -12.73 -16.66
C ASN A 322 -1.65 -12.25 -17.44
N TYR A 323 -2.12 -11.03 -17.13
CA TYR A 323 -3.11 -10.37 -17.98
C TYR A 323 -2.53 -10.04 -19.36
N THR A 324 -3.34 -10.25 -20.42
CA THR A 324 -2.99 -9.88 -21.80
C THR A 324 -2.85 -8.35 -21.92
N MET A 325 -2.15 -7.90 -22.95
CA MET A 325 -1.95 -6.47 -23.17
C MET A 325 -3.28 -5.76 -23.44
N GLU A 326 -4.17 -6.38 -24.20
CA GLU A 326 -5.49 -5.88 -24.52
C GLU A 326 -6.31 -5.62 -23.26
N TYR A 327 -6.31 -6.58 -22.33
CA TYR A 327 -7.02 -6.42 -21.08
C TYR A 327 -6.38 -5.35 -20.16
N ARG A 328 -5.06 -5.25 -20.15
CA ARG A 328 -4.34 -4.19 -19.39
C ARG A 328 -4.70 -2.78 -19.92
N ILE A 329 -4.81 -2.63 -21.24
CA ILE A 329 -5.27 -1.39 -21.90
C ILE A 329 -6.71 -1.07 -21.50
N GLN A 330 -7.58 -2.07 -21.55
CA GLN A 330 -8.98 -1.95 -21.11
C GLN A 330 -9.06 -1.53 -19.64
N LEU A 331 -8.33 -2.19 -18.76
CA LEU A 331 -8.30 -1.83 -17.32
C LEU A 331 -7.84 -0.41 -17.07
N LEU A 332 -6.83 0.07 -17.80
CA LEU A 332 -6.39 1.46 -17.66
C LEU A 332 -7.48 2.45 -18.08
N ARG A 333 -8.17 2.17 -19.19
CA ARG A 333 -9.28 3.01 -19.67
C ARG A 333 -10.42 3.06 -18.63
N GLU A 334 -10.82 1.90 -18.12
CA GLU A 334 -11.87 1.80 -17.09
C GLU A 334 -11.47 2.54 -15.81
N LEU A 335 -10.24 2.36 -15.32
CA LEU A 335 -9.73 3.04 -14.12
C LEU A 335 -9.73 4.57 -14.28
N LEU A 336 -9.25 5.08 -15.43
CA LEU A 336 -9.24 6.52 -15.70
C LEU A 336 -10.65 7.08 -15.83
N THR A 337 -11.58 6.32 -16.39
CA THR A 337 -13.00 6.72 -16.44
C THR A 337 -13.58 6.82 -15.05
N VAL A 338 -13.38 5.80 -14.20
CA VAL A 338 -13.83 5.83 -12.80
C VAL A 338 -13.18 6.98 -12.02
N GLN A 339 -11.90 7.25 -12.26
CA GLN A 339 -11.23 8.40 -11.65
C GLN A 339 -11.89 9.71 -12.06
N LYS A 340 -12.14 9.92 -13.35
CA LYS A 340 -12.81 11.12 -13.87
C LYS A 340 -14.21 11.30 -13.26
N ASP A 341 -15.03 10.24 -13.27
CA ASP A 341 -16.36 10.26 -12.66
C ASP A 341 -16.29 10.60 -11.15
N THR A 342 -15.28 10.09 -10.46
CA THR A 342 -15.06 10.38 -9.05
C THR A 342 -14.62 11.83 -8.83
N GLN A 343 -13.77 12.36 -9.71
CA GLN A 343 -13.28 13.73 -9.66
C GLN A 343 -14.37 14.77 -9.92
N ASP A 344 -15.41 14.44 -10.66
CA ASP A 344 -16.60 15.30 -10.83
C ASP A 344 -17.31 15.54 -9.49
N HIS A 345 -17.21 14.63 -8.54
CA HIS A 345 -17.75 14.77 -7.18
C HIS A 345 -16.71 15.26 -6.17
N ARG A 346 -15.46 14.87 -6.32
CA ARG A 346 -14.31 15.18 -5.44
C ARG A 346 -13.04 15.38 -6.26
N ALA A 347 -12.79 16.59 -6.68
CA ALA A 347 -11.67 16.97 -7.55
C ALA A 347 -10.27 16.58 -7.04
N SER A 348 -10.11 16.32 -5.74
CA SER A 348 -8.82 16.00 -5.12
C SER A 348 -8.49 14.49 -5.07
N ILE A 349 -9.32 13.63 -5.65
CA ILE A 349 -9.09 12.18 -5.60
C ILE A 349 -8.35 11.73 -6.86
N ASP A 350 -7.16 11.17 -6.67
CA ASP A 350 -6.40 10.46 -7.69
C ASP A 350 -6.38 8.95 -7.37
N LEU A 351 -7.04 8.14 -8.20
CA LEU A 351 -7.05 6.68 -8.06
C LEU A 351 -5.79 6.04 -8.62
N ILE A 352 -5.11 6.73 -9.50
CA ILE A 352 -3.80 6.41 -10.05
C ILE A 352 -3.00 7.71 -10.23
N THR A 353 -1.75 7.71 -9.81
CA THR A 353 -0.89 8.89 -9.89
C THR A 353 -0.26 9.05 -11.27
N ASN A 354 0.10 10.30 -11.65
CA ASN A 354 0.84 10.55 -12.88
C ASN A 354 2.17 9.79 -12.94
N GLN A 355 2.82 9.57 -11.80
CA GLN A 355 4.05 8.79 -11.72
C GLN A 355 3.81 7.32 -12.05
N GLU A 356 2.72 6.72 -11.58
CA GLU A 356 2.33 5.35 -11.93
C GLU A 356 2.00 5.24 -13.43
N LEU A 357 1.29 6.21 -14.01
CA LEU A 357 1.00 6.24 -15.44
C LEU A 357 2.28 6.23 -16.28
N ILE A 358 3.27 7.05 -15.91
CA ILE A 358 4.58 7.06 -16.57
C ILE A 358 5.31 5.72 -16.38
N ALA A 359 5.30 5.17 -15.17
CA ALA A 359 5.92 3.88 -14.90
C ALA A 359 5.26 2.73 -15.69
N ILE A 360 3.93 2.73 -15.81
CA ILE A 360 3.18 1.76 -16.63
C ILE A 360 3.61 1.87 -18.09
N GLN A 361 3.74 3.08 -18.64
CA GLN A 361 4.22 3.26 -20.00
C GLN A 361 5.62 2.67 -20.20
N VAL A 362 6.55 2.92 -19.27
CA VAL A 362 7.90 2.35 -19.32
C VAL A 362 7.87 0.82 -19.27
N ILE A 363 7.00 0.25 -18.42
CA ILE A 363 6.84 -1.20 -18.31
C ILE A 363 6.26 -1.79 -19.61
N TRP A 364 5.27 -1.13 -20.22
CA TRP A 364 4.69 -1.56 -21.49
C TRP A 364 5.72 -1.56 -22.62
N TYR A 365 6.58 -0.54 -22.69
CA TYR A 365 7.68 -0.51 -23.66
C TYR A 365 8.66 -1.68 -23.45
N ARG A 366 8.96 -2.03 -22.19
CA ARG A 366 9.78 -3.23 -21.89
C ARG A 366 9.11 -4.53 -22.30
N ASP A 367 7.79 -4.57 -22.27
CA ASP A 367 7.01 -5.75 -22.68
C ASP A 367 6.76 -5.78 -24.20
N GLY A 368 7.30 -4.81 -24.98
CA GLY A 368 7.19 -4.76 -26.43
C GLY A 368 5.90 -4.10 -26.95
N ASN A 369 5.10 -3.46 -26.10
CA ASN A 369 3.94 -2.70 -26.56
C ASN A 369 4.33 -1.27 -26.92
N PHE A 370 4.26 -0.95 -28.21
CA PHE A 370 4.58 0.37 -28.77
C PHE A 370 3.40 0.98 -29.55
N THR A 371 2.32 0.22 -29.75
CA THR A 371 1.19 0.63 -30.56
C THR A 371 0.21 1.52 -29.83
N THR A 372 -0.07 1.19 -28.58
CA THR A 372 -1.00 1.96 -27.74
C THR A 372 -0.24 2.52 -26.56
N THR A 373 -0.27 3.83 -26.38
CA THR A 373 0.40 4.48 -25.25
C THR A 373 -0.57 4.81 -24.13
N VAL A 374 -0.04 4.93 -22.91
CA VAL A 374 -0.80 5.41 -21.75
C VAL A 374 -1.39 6.79 -22.02
N ASN A 375 -0.63 7.67 -22.73
CA ASN A 375 -1.11 8.99 -23.10
C ASN A 375 -2.28 8.95 -24.09
N ASP A 376 -2.30 8.00 -25.02
CA ASP A 376 -3.42 7.87 -25.97
C ASP A 376 -4.71 7.55 -25.21
N ILE A 377 -4.65 6.62 -24.21
CA ILE A 377 -5.79 6.25 -23.38
C ILE A 377 -6.19 7.41 -22.46
N TYR A 378 -5.21 8.11 -21.89
CA TYR A 378 -5.47 9.26 -21.04
C TYR A 378 -6.18 10.38 -21.83
N ASN A 379 -5.72 10.68 -23.03
CA ASN A 379 -6.35 11.66 -23.92
C ASN A 379 -7.76 11.23 -24.33
N GLU A 380 -7.98 9.94 -24.63
CA GLU A 380 -9.30 9.40 -24.95
C GLU A 380 -10.31 9.68 -23.82
N VAL A 381 -9.90 9.52 -22.56
CA VAL A 381 -10.78 9.71 -21.40
C VAL A 381 -10.95 11.18 -21.00
N TYR A 382 -9.86 11.93 -20.94
CA TYR A 382 -9.86 13.29 -20.40
C TYR A 382 -10.00 14.37 -21.47
N GLY A 383 -9.69 14.08 -22.75
CA GLY A 383 -9.70 15.04 -23.85
C GLY A 383 -8.45 15.91 -23.93
N TYR A 384 -7.41 15.64 -23.11
CA TYR A 384 -6.13 16.32 -23.13
C TYR A 384 -4.98 15.35 -22.77
N ASN A 385 -3.75 15.74 -23.10
CA ASN A 385 -2.58 14.90 -22.87
C ASN A 385 -2.18 14.85 -21.39
N LEU A 386 -1.60 13.73 -20.98
CA LEU A 386 -1.02 13.57 -19.65
C LEU A 386 0.00 14.70 -19.37
N PRO A 387 -0.04 15.35 -18.20
CA PRO A 387 0.96 16.34 -17.83
C PRO A 387 2.38 15.81 -18.00
N ASN A 388 3.26 16.54 -18.68
CA ASN A 388 4.62 16.16 -19.07
C ASN A 388 4.76 15.07 -20.16
N ALA A 389 3.67 14.62 -20.79
CA ALA A 389 3.73 13.72 -21.95
C ALA A 389 4.29 14.41 -23.21
N SER A 390 4.40 15.74 -23.22
CA SER A 390 4.93 16.54 -24.32
C SER A 390 6.42 16.31 -24.62
N ILE A 391 7.16 15.69 -23.68
CA ILE A 391 8.54 15.27 -23.91
C ILE A 391 8.53 14.05 -24.85
N GLY A 392 8.65 14.30 -26.14
CA GLY A 392 8.69 13.24 -27.17
C GLY A 392 7.62 13.38 -28.27
N LEU A 393 6.58 14.23 -28.08
CA LEU A 393 5.56 14.40 -29.11
C LEU A 393 6.15 15.01 -30.38
N GLY A 394 7.07 16.01 -30.27
CA GLY A 394 7.78 16.60 -31.38
C GLY A 394 8.70 15.61 -32.09
N GLU A 395 9.41 14.77 -31.32
CA GLU A 395 10.24 13.70 -31.86
C GLU A 395 9.41 12.63 -32.59
N ARG A 396 8.23 12.28 -32.06
CA ARG A 396 7.30 11.33 -32.69
C ARG A 396 6.82 11.85 -34.06
N LEU A 397 6.37 13.08 -34.10
CA LEU A 397 5.89 13.71 -35.35
C LEU A 397 7.00 13.85 -36.40
N LEU A 398 8.22 14.19 -35.99
CA LEU A 398 9.39 14.24 -36.87
C LEU A 398 9.75 12.86 -37.41
N LEU A 399 9.72 11.82 -36.54
CA LEU A 399 10.00 10.45 -36.93
C LEU A 399 8.92 9.90 -37.89
N GLU A 400 7.63 10.16 -37.59
CA GLU A 400 6.52 9.79 -38.45
C GLU A 400 6.65 10.40 -39.83
N LYS A 401 7.01 11.70 -39.89
CA LYS A 401 7.30 12.40 -41.13
C LYS A 401 8.51 11.83 -41.87
N ALA A 402 9.56 11.46 -41.16
CA ALA A 402 10.76 10.85 -41.74
C ALA A 402 10.52 9.45 -42.32
N CYS A 403 9.56 8.70 -41.77
CA CYS A 403 9.23 7.34 -42.17
C CYS A 403 7.96 7.22 -43.03
N GLN A 404 7.44 8.32 -43.58
CA GLN A 404 6.22 8.36 -44.39
C GLN A 404 6.20 7.36 -45.55
N GLU A 405 7.35 7.03 -46.11
CA GLU A 405 7.47 6.08 -47.23
C GLU A 405 7.46 4.58 -46.77
N ASN A 406 7.72 4.29 -45.49
CA ASN A 406 7.75 2.93 -44.98
C ASN A 406 7.26 2.84 -43.53
N PRO A 407 5.95 2.55 -43.31
CA PRO A 407 5.36 2.44 -42.00
C PRO A 407 5.99 1.37 -41.08
N ALA A 408 6.55 0.30 -41.67
CA ALA A 408 7.22 -0.76 -40.90
C ALA A 408 8.54 -0.26 -40.26
N HIS A 409 9.26 0.61 -40.95
CA HIS A 409 10.45 1.25 -40.40
C HIS A 409 10.12 2.20 -39.26
N TYR A 410 9.01 2.93 -39.36
CA TYR A 410 8.54 3.79 -38.28
C TYR A 410 8.31 3.02 -36.99
N LYS A 411 7.60 1.89 -37.08
CA LYS A 411 7.33 1.01 -35.94
C LYS A 411 8.63 0.49 -35.34
N LEU A 412 9.54 -0.03 -36.15
CA LEU A 412 10.83 -0.55 -35.69
C LEU A 412 11.65 0.54 -34.95
N ILE A 413 11.76 1.74 -35.52
CA ILE A 413 12.54 2.81 -34.90
C ILE A 413 11.92 3.26 -33.59
N GLN A 414 10.58 3.34 -33.49
CA GLN A 414 9.91 3.60 -32.24
C GLN A 414 10.23 2.54 -31.16
N GLU A 415 10.21 1.27 -31.53
CA GLU A 415 10.53 0.17 -30.63
C GLU A 415 11.99 0.26 -30.14
N LEU A 416 12.95 0.54 -31.01
CA LEU A 416 14.35 0.71 -30.65
C LEU A 416 14.61 1.93 -29.74
N LEU A 417 13.96 3.06 -30.02
CA LEU A 417 14.05 4.26 -29.18
C LEU A 417 13.40 4.03 -27.81
N ALA A 418 12.31 3.30 -27.75
CA ALA A 418 11.65 2.96 -26.50
C ALA A 418 12.49 2.00 -25.65
N LEU A 419 13.14 1.00 -26.25
CA LEU A 419 14.11 0.15 -25.57
C LEU A 419 15.27 0.97 -24.98
N GLN A 420 15.83 1.90 -25.76
CA GLN A 420 16.87 2.79 -25.29
C GLN A 420 16.40 3.67 -24.13
N LYS A 421 15.28 4.37 -24.27
CA LYS A 421 14.71 5.25 -23.23
C LYS A 421 14.40 4.47 -21.96
N SER A 422 13.81 3.28 -22.07
CA SER A 422 13.48 2.45 -20.91
C SER A 422 14.74 2.03 -20.13
N LYS A 423 15.80 1.65 -20.82
CA LYS A 423 17.08 1.27 -20.19
C LYS A 423 17.80 2.45 -19.53
N VAL A 424 17.70 3.64 -20.11
CA VAL A 424 18.25 4.89 -19.54
C VAL A 424 17.51 5.30 -18.30
N LEU A 425 16.17 5.34 -18.35
CA LEU A 425 15.31 5.73 -17.21
C LEU A 425 15.45 4.77 -16.02
N LEU A 426 15.70 3.50 -16.26
CA LEU A 426 15.88 2.50 -15.22
C LEU A 426 17.33 2.37 -14.74
N MET A 427 18.25 3.22 -15.21
CA MET A 427 19.70 3.10 -14.95
C MET A 427 20.29 1.71 -15.28
N ARG A 428 19.62 0.92 -16.12
CA ARG A 428 20.03 -0.42 -16.53
C ARG A 428 20.61 -0.40 -17.94
N LYS A 429 21.82 0.09 -18.10
CA LYS A 429 22.51 0.11 -19.41
C LYS A 429 22.94 -1.28 -19.90
N TYR A 430 22.96 -2.28 -19.01
CA TYR A 430 23.43 -3.63 -19.35
C TYR A 430 22.41 -4.34 -20.25
N GLY A 431 22.89 -4.95 -21.32
CA GLY A 431 22.09 -5.72 -22.27
C GLY A 431 21.28 -4.88 -23.29
N LEU A 432 21.47 -3.55 -23.38
CA LEU A 432 20.76 -2.73 -24.36
C LEU A 432 21.06 -3.18 -25.80
N SER A 433 22.33 -3.39 -26.15
CA SER A 433 22.73 -3.83 -27.49
C SER A 433 22.12 -5.19 -27.84
N THR A 434 22.13 -6.13 -26.91
CA THR A 434 21.55 -7.48 -27.09
C THR A 434 20.04 -7.41 -27.35
N ASP A 435 19.31 -6.57 -26.61
CA ASP A 435 17.87 -6.41 -26.79
C ASP A 435 17.55 -5.70 -28.12
N MET A 436 18.35 -4.71 -28.52
CA MET A 436 18.22 -4.05 -29.82
C MET A 436 18.51 -4.98 -30.99
N GLU A 437 19.58 -5.79 -30.90
CA GLU A 437 19.92 -6.81 -31.89
C GLU A 437 18.85 -7.88 -32.02
N ALA A 438 18.29 -8.34 -30.91
CA ALA A 438 17.19 -9.28 -30.90
C ALA A 438 15.96 -8.73 -31.63
N ARG A 439 15.60 -7.45 -31.39
CA ARG A 439 14.44 -6.83 -32.06
C ARG A 439 14.69 -6.61 -33.55
N LEU A 440 15.88 -6.18 -33.94
CA LEU A 440 16.28 -6.06 -35.34
C LEU A 440 16.22 -7.40 -36.09
N THR A 441 16.72 -8.46 -35.46
CA THR A 441 16.67 -9.82 -36.02
C THR A 441 15.23 -10.31 -36.19
N SER A 442 14.35 -10.04 -35.23
CA SER A 442 12.94 -10.36 -35.32
C SER A 442 12.25 -9.64 -36.48
N PHE A 443 12.51 -8.32 -36.61
CA PHE A 443 11.96 -7.50 -37.66
C PHE A 443 12.37 -8.00 -39.08
N ILE A 444 13.66 -8.37 -39.25
CA ILE A 444 14.15 -8.94 -40.52
C ILE A 444 13.39 -10.22 -40.87
N LYS A 445 13.22 -11.13 -39.91
CA LYS A 445 12.48 -12.39 -40.10
C LYS A 445 10.99 -12.18 -40.41
N GLU A 446 10.35 -11.20 -39.76
CA GLU A 446 8.95 -10.84 -40.00
C GLU A 446 8.77 -10.36 -41.46
N ASN A 447 9.66 -9.50 -41.97
CA ASN A 447 9.59 -8.98 -43.32
C ASN A 447 10.06 -9.96 -44.41
N GLU A 448 10.91 -10.95 -44.09
CA GLU A 448 11.28 -12.02 -45.04
C GLU A 448 10.12 -13.01 -45.29
N ASN A 449 9.21 -13.18 -44.32
CA ASN A 449 8.02 -14.04 -44.45
C ASN A 449 6.87 -13.36 -45.23
N ASP A 450 6.80 -12.02 -45.26
CA ASP A 450 5.78 -11.28 -46.01
C ASP A 450 6.11 -11.16 -47.51
N HIS A 451 7.33 -11.57 -47.93
CA HIS A 451 7.75 -11.59 -49.33
C HIS A 451 7.80 -13.00 -49.92
N LYS A 452 7.31 -14.03 -49.22
CA LYS A 452 7.07 -15.39 -49.72
C LYS A 452 5.59 -15.66 -49.86
#